data_acd810ac894c546b5092cc0fd668d0fc
#
_entry.id   acd810ac894c546b5092cc0fd668d0fc
#
_cell.length_a   1.000
_cell.length_b   1.000
_cell.length_c   1.000
_cell.angle_alpha   90.00
_cell.angle_beta   90.00
_cell.angle_gamma   90.00
#
_symmetry.space_group_name_H-M   'P 1'
#
loop_
_entity.id
_entity.type
_entity.pdbx_description
1 polymer ?
#
loop_
_entity_poly.entity_id
_entity_poly.type
_entity_poly.pdbx_seq_one_letter_code
_entity_poly.pdbx_strand_id
1 'polypeptide(L)'
;MEKRKLAIFDIDGTIFRSSLLVELIHELVRREVFPGVAYEEMEHDYLAWLNRKGSYENYIEKLIAICNKYLKGCKFEDVDKIAHEVVLKQKDIVYRFTRDLVSASKSENYFLLAISGSPIFMVEKFAINFGFDAVYGNIFEVKNGKFTGNIAREAVYSKDKILQEFLKSHKKKKVFFDLEDAIAVGDTEGDIPILE
;
A
#
# COMPACT_ATOMS: atom_id res chain seq x y z
N MET A 1 32.32 0.32 -7.33
CA MET A 1 31.00 0.18 -7.97
C MET A 1 30.18 1.36 -7.50
N GLU A 2 29.58 2.09 -8.44
CA GLU A 2 28.72 3.21 -8.11
C GLU A 2 27.44 2.69 -7.44
N LYS A 3 27.13 3.23 -6.27
CA LYS A 3 25.89 2.92 -5.56
C LYS A 3 24.79 3.86 -6.06
N ARG A 4 23.57 3.36 -6.21
CA ARG A 4 22.40 4.18 -6.55
C ARG A 4 21.81 4.78 -5.26
N LYS A 5 21.38 6.01 -5.32
CA LYS A 5 20.58 6.62 -4.26
C LYS A 5 19.22 5.93 -4.17
N LEU A 6 18.67 5.76 -2.98
CA LEU A 6 17.40 5.09 -2.72
C LEU A 6 16.46 6.00 -1.97
N ALA A 7 15.22 6.12 -2.44
CA ALA A 7 14.16 6.80 -1.71
C ALA A 7 12.98 5.85 -1.54
N ILE A 8 12.58 5.62 -0.30
CA ILE A 8 11.56 4.66 0.12
C ILE A 8 10.36 5.44 0.64
N PHE A 9 9.19 5.14 0.12
CA PHE A 9 7.96 5.81 0.53
C PHE A 9 6.88 4.78 0.90
N ASP A 10 6.22 5.03 2.02
CA ASP A 10 4.87 4.53 2.21
C ASP A 10 3.88 5.30 1.31
N ILE A 11 2.69 4.76 1.10
CA ILE A 11 1.65 5.38 0.26
C ILE A 11 0.49 5.92 1.09
N ASP A 12 -0.13 5.05 1.89
CA ASP A 12 -1.38 5.34 2.60
C ASP A 12 -1.09 6.23 3.83
N GLY A 13 -1.64 7.44 3.88
CA GLY A 13 -1.32 8.42 4.92
C GLY A 13 -0.04 9.22 4.67
N THR A 14 0.86 8.73 3.82
CA THR A 14 2.16 9.35 3.53
C THR A 14 2.15 10.16 2.23
N ILE A 15 1.84 9.56 1.09
CA ILE A 15 1.65 10.26 -0.20
C ILE A 15 0.16 10.51 -0.40
N PHE A 16 -0.64 9.46 -0.34
CA PHE A 16 -2.09 9.52 -0.47
C PHE A 16 -2.71 9.96 0.86
N ARG A 17 -3.67 10.91 0.81
CA ARG A 17 -4.29 11.49 2.01
C ARG A 17 -5.41 10.65 2.62
N SER A 18 -5.50 9.39 2.24
CA SER A 18 -6.40 8.36 2.77
C SER A 18 -5.69 7.01 2.67
N SER A 19 -6.42 5.92 2.74
CA SER A 19 -5.92 4.58 2.45
C SER A 19 -6.59 4.02 1.20
N LEU A 20 -5.79 3.50 0.26
CA LEU A 20 -6.29 2.86 -0.96
C LEU A 20 -7.20 1.67 -0.61
N LEU A 21 -6.89 0.93 0.46
CA LEU A 21 -7.71 -0.17 0.95
C LEU A 21 -9.08 0.31 1.45
N VAL A 22 -9.12 1.40 2.21
CA VAL A 22 -10.37 2.01 2.70
C VAL A 22 -11.24 2.46 1.54
N GLU A 23 -10.65 3.19 0.59
CA GLU A 23 -11.39 3.67 -0.59
C GLU A 23 -11.94 2.52 -1.45
N LEU A 24 -11.18 1.42 -1.55
CA LEU A 24 -11.65 0.21 -2.23
C LEU A 24 -12.85 -0.41 -1.51
N ILE A 25 -12.80 -0.57 -0.19
CA ILE A 25 -13.91 -1.14 0.60
C ILE A 25 -15.16 -0.28 0.44
N HIS A 26 -15.04 1.04 0.55
CA HIS A 26 -16.15 1.97 0.33
C HIS A 26 -16.81 1.77 -1.04
N GLU A 27 -16.01 1.68 -2.11
CA GLU A 27 -16.54 1.54 -3.46
C GLU A 27 -17.14 0.14 -3.70
N LEU A 28 -16.55 -0.92 -3.09
CA LEU A 28 -17.10 -2.27 -3.17
C LEU A 28 -18.45 -2.37 -2.44
N VAL A 29 -18.60 -1.71 -1.28
CA VAL A 29 -19.89 -1.62 -0.58
C VAL A 29 -20.90 -0.81 -1.39
N ARG A 30 -20.49 0.37 -1.90
CA ARG A 30 -21.35 1.23 -2.72
C ARG A 30 -21.90 0.53 -3.96
N ARG A 31 -21.14 -0.41 -4.52
CA ARG A 31 -21.55 -1.23 -5.69
C ARG A 31 -22.20 -2.55 -5.31
N GLU A 32 -22.52 -2.76 -4.05
CA GLU A 32 -23.14 -3.99 -3.55
C GLU A 32 -22.30 -5.27 -3.81
N VAL A 33 -20.98 -5.13 -4.08
CA VAL A 33 -20.04 -6.26 -4.15
C VAL A 33 -19.74 -6.78 -2.74
N PHE A 34 -19.58 -5.86 -1.79
CA PHE A 34 -19.56 -6.17 -0.38
C PHE A 34 -20.91 -5.82 0.25
N PRO A 35 -21.38 -6.59 1.24
CA PRO A 35 -22.61 -6.25 1.96
C PRO A 35 -22.41 -4.99 2.81
N GLY A 36 -23.50 -4.25 3.06
CA GLY A 36 -23.46 -3.01 3.86
C GLY A 36 -22.83 -3.16 5.24
N VAL A 37 -23.00 -4.33 5.87
CA VAL A 37 -22.36 -4.67 7.15
C VAL A 37 -20.83 -4.57 7.12
N ALA A 38 -20.19 -4.72 5.97
CA ALA A 38 -18.74 -4.54 5.84
C ALA A 38 -18.31 -3.10 6.15
N TYR A 39 -19.13 -2.11 5.79
CA TYR A 39 -18.91 -0.73 6.14
C TYR A 39 -19.05 -0.50 7.65
N GLU A 40 -20.10 -1.06 8.25
CA GLU A 40 -20.35 -0.94 9.70
C GLU A 40 -19.21 -1.57 10.52
N GLU A 41 -18.72 -2.76 10.08
CA GLU A 41 -17.57 -3.43 10.68
C GLU A 41 -16.31 -2.55 10.63
N MET A 42 -16.06 -1.89 9.49
CA MET A 42 -14.92 -0.99 9.31
C MET A 42 -15.05 0.27 10.16
N GLU A 43 -16.22 0.93 10.14
CA GLU A 43 -16.48 2.18 10.84
C GLU A 43 -16.37 2.01 12.36
N HIS A 44 -16.82 0.88 12.90
CA HIS A 44 -16.72 0.57 14.33
C HIS A 44 -15.26 0.67 14.83
N ASP A 45 -14.32 0.00 14.17
CA ASP A 45 -12.92 -0.02 14.60
C ASP A 45 -12.21 1.31 14.29
N TYR A 46 -12.59 1.97 13.20
CA TYR A 46 -12.15 3.34 12.91
C TYR A 46 -12.54 4.33 14.02
N LEU A 47 -13.80 4.29 14.46
CA LEU A 47 -14.28 5.15 15.55
C LEU A 47 -13.64 4.78 16.90
N ALA A 48 -13.37 3.49 17.14
CA ALA A 48 -12.65 3.05 18.34
C ALA A 48 -11.24 3.65 18.38
N TRP A 49 -10.50 3.58 17.28
CA TRP A 49 -9.18 4.21 17.15
C TRP A 49 -9.27 5.74 17.31
N LEU A 50 -10.18 6.40 16.59
CA LEU A 50 -10.34 7.85 16.63
C LEU A 50 -10.66 8.35 18.05
N ASN A 51 -11.45 7.60 18.81
CA ASN A 51 -11.82 7.89 20.19
C ASN A 51 -10.78 7.37 21.22
N ARG A 52 -9.60 6.89 20.77
CA ARG A 52 -8.52 6.36 21.63
C ARG A 52 -8.95 5.17 22.49
N LYS A 53 -9.90 4.38 22.01
CA LYS A 53 -10.38 3.12 22.61
C LYS A 53 -9.83 1.86 21.94
N GLY A 54 -9.02 2.03 20.89
CA GLY A 54 -8.33 0.98 20.12
C GLY A 54 -7.07 1.54 19.49
N SER A 55 -6.20 0.66 18.97
CA SER A 55 -5.00 1.04 18.23
C SER A 55 -5.29 1.19 16.73
N TYR A 56 -4.41 1.92 16.03
CA TYR A 56 -4.46 1.97 14.57
C TYR A 56 -4.21 0.60 13.94
N GLU A 57 -3.37 -0.22 14.56
CA GLU A 57 -3.08 -1.59 14.14
C GLU A 57 -4.35 -2.45 14.13
N ASN A 58 -5.15 -2.41 15.20
CA ASN A 58 -6.42 -3.14 15.26
C ASN A 58 -7.37 -2.74 14.11
N TYR A 59 -7.39 -1.45 13.77
CA TYR A 59 -8.18 -0.96 12.63
C TYR A 59 -7.67 -1.51 11.30
N ILE A 60 -6.36 -1.52 11.07
CA ILE A 60 -5.75 -2.08 9.85
C ILE A 60 -5.98 -3.59 9.76
N GLU A 61 -5.82 -4.34 10.86
CA GLU A 61 -6.12 -5.77 10.92
C GLU A 61 -7.58 -6.05 10.54
N LYS A 62 -8.49 -5.20 11.01
CA LYS A 62 -9.92 -5.32 10.67
C LYS A 62 -10.17 -5.07 9.19
N LEU A 63 -9.55 -4.06 8.58
CA LEU A 63 -9.66 -3.81 7.14
C LEU A 63 -9.19 -5.02 6.32
N ILE A 64 -8.07 -5.61 6.71
CA ILE A 64 -7.52 -6.82 6.07
C ILE A 64 -8.49 -8.00 6.24
N ALA A 65 -9.03 -8.19 7.45
CA ALA A 65 -10.00 -9.25 7.72
C ALA A 65 -11.30 -9.09 6.92
N ILE A 66 -11.80 -7.86 6.78
CA ILE A 66 -12.97 -7.53 5.93
C ILE A 66 -12.68 -7.91 4.48
N CYS A 67 -11.52 -7.53 3.94
CA CYS A 67 -11.14 -7.90 2.59
C CYS A 67 -11.02 -9.42 2.42
N ASN A 68 -10.35 -10.13 3.33
CA ASN A 68 -10.25 -11.58 3.27
C ASN A 68 -11.62 -12.27 3.28
N LYS A 69 -12.53 -11.76 4.12
CA LYS A 69 -13.88 -12.31 4.26
C LYS A 69 -14.74 -12.10 3.01
N TYR A 70 -14.80 -10.86 2.52
CA TYR A 70 -15.77 -10.47 1.49
C TYR A 70 -15.22 -10.51 0.06
N LEU A 71 -13.91 -10.47 -0.15
CA LEU A 71 -13.32 -10.74 -1.46
C LEU A 71 -13.44 -12.22 -1.86
N LYS A 72 -13.52 -13.14 -0.90
CA LYS A 72 -13.59 -14.57 -1.18
C LYS A 72 -14.67 -14.92 -2.20
N GLY A 73 -14.25 -15.49 -3.33
CA GLY A 73 -15.14 -15.86 -4.43
C GLY A 73 -15.43 -14.77 -5.47
N CYS A 74 -15.11 -13.50 -5.18
CA CYS A 74 -15.18 -12.41 -6.14
C CYS A 74 -14.18 -12.65 -7.28
N LYS A 75 -14.57 -12.30 -8.52
CA LYS A 75 -13.65 -12.34 -9.64
C LYS A 75 -12.61 -11.23 -9.52
N PHE A 76 -11.34 -11.58 -9.73
CA PHE A 76 -10.24 -10.61 -9.69
C PHE A 76 -10.46 -9.46 -10.68
N GLU A 77 -10.82 -9.78 -11.91
CA GLU A 77 -11.03 -8.81 -12.99
C GLU A 77 -12.08 -7.74 -12.63
N ASP A 78 -13.20 -8.15 -12.00
CA ASP A 78 -14.27 -7.22 -11.62
C ASP A 78 -13.78 -6.27 -10.50
N VAL A 79 -13.10 -6.80 -9.49
CA VAL A 79 -12.53 -5.99 -8.39
C VAL A 79 -11.39 -5.10 -8.89
N ASP A 80 -10.53 -5.60 -9.77
CA ASP A 80 -9.41 -4.83 -10.34
C ASP A 80 -9.89 -3.65 -11.18
N LYS A 81 -10.99 -3.83 -11.91
CA LYS A 81 -11.65 -2.72 -12.63
C LYS A 81 -12.18 -1.65 -11.68
N ILE A 82 -12.84 -2.06 -10.60
CA ILE A 82 -13.32 -1.12 -9.57
C ILE A 82 -12.14 -0.39 -8.93
N ALA A 83 -11.09 -1.11 -8.57
CA ALA A 83 -9.86 -0.54 -8.01
C ALA A 83 -9.22 0.50 -8.94
N HIS A 84 -9.20 0.22 -10.25
CA HIS A 84 -8.69 1.17 -11.25
C HIS A 84 -9.52 2.48 -11.26
N GLU A 85 -10.84 2.37 -11.23
CA GLU A 85 -11.72 3.54 -11.20
C GLU A 85 -11.58 4.34 -9.90
N VAL A 86 -11.39 3.66 -8.75
CA VAL A 86 -11.09 4.32 -7.46
C VAL A 86 -9.80 5.11 -7.56
N VAL A 87 -8.72 4.50 -8.03
CA VAL A 87 -7.44 5.18 -8.18
C VAL A 87 -7.54 6.37 -9.12
N LEU A 88 -8.21 6.25 -10.26
CA LEU A 88 -8.38 7.36 -11.20
C LEU A 88 -9.09 8.57 -10.58
N LYS A 89 -10.08 8.33 -9.71
CA LYS A 89 -10.83 9.39 -9.02
C LYS A 89 -10.02 10.04 -7.89
N GLN A 90 -9.15 9.27 -7.23
CA GLN A 90 -8.52 9.67 -5.97
C GLN A 90 -7.04 10.05 -6.12
N LYS A 91 -6.39 9.75 -7.25
CA LYS A 91 -4.93 9.89 -7.46
C LYS A 91 -4.34 11.27 -7.16
N ASP A 92 -5.17 12.31 -7.21
CA ASP A 92 -4.74 13.70 -6.99
C ASP A 92 -4.94 14.15 -5.53
N ILE A 93 -5.55 13.31 -4.69
CA ILE A 93 -5.75 13.57 -3.27
C ILE A 93 -4.50 13.19 -2.49
N VAL A 94 -3.46 14.00 -2.61
CA VAL A 94 -2.13 13.71 -2.06
C VAL A 94 -1.63 14.84 -1.15
N TYR A 95 -0.70 14.50 -0.27
CA TYR A 95 0.03 15.50 0.50
C TYR A 95 1.04 16.21 -0.42
N ARG A 96 0.99 17.53 -0.40
CA ARG A 96 1.86 18.37 -1.26
C ARG A 96 3.33 18.11 -0.97
N PHE A 97 3.72 18.07 0.30
CA PHE A 97 5.12 17.89 0.70
C PHE A 97 5.71 16.59 0.15
N THR A 98 5.06 15.47 0.40
CA THR A 98 5.57 14.15 -0.03
C THR A 98 5.51 13.98 -1.55
N ARG A 99 4.47 14.48 -2.20
CA ARG A 99 4.41 14.54 -3.68
C ARG A 99 5.63 15.29 -4.26
N ASP A 100 5.92 16.46 -3.71
CA ASP A 100 7.02 17.30 -4.21
C ASP A 100 8.37 16.66 -3.86
N LEU A 101 8.50 15.98 -2.73
CA LEU A 101 9.69 15.20 -2.35
C LEU A 101 9.91 14.01 -3.31
N VAL A 102 8.87 13.26 -3.70
CA VAL A 102 8.98 12.19 -4.72
C VAL A 102 9.50 12.78 -6.03
N SER A 103 8.96 13.93 -6.47
CA SER A 103 9.39 14.60 -7.69
C SER A 103 10.86 15.07 -7.62
N ALA A 104 11.27 15.65 -6.50
CA ALA A 104 12.65 16.07 -6.25
C ALA A 104 13.61 14.86 -6.25
N SER A 105 13.28 13.80 -5.51
CA SER A 105 14.08 12.57 -5.47
C SER A 105 14.25 11.97 -6.86
N LYS A 106 13.19 11.97 -7.67
CA LYS A 106 13.28 11.51 -9.07
C LYS A 106 14.21 12.38 -9.92
N SER A 107 14.14 13.70 -9.77
CA SER A 107 15.02 14.63 -10.52
C SER A 107 16.50 14.49 -10.12
N GLU A 108 16.77 14.03 -8.90
CA GLU A 108 18.11 13.74 -8.38
C GLU A 108 18.57 12.29 -8.63
N ASN A 109 17.85 11.54 -9.48
CA ASN A 109 18.15 10.16 -9.88
C ASN A 109 18.10 9.13 -8.73
N TYR A 110 17.31 9.37 -7.69
CA TYR A 110 17.02 8.33 -6.72
C TYR A 110 16.23 7.19 -7.37
N PHE A 111 16.51 5.96 -6.96
CA PHE A 111 15.62 4.84 -7.20
C PHE A 111 14.42 4.97 -6.26
N LEU A 112 13.22 5.06 -6.81
CA LEU A 112 11.99 5.24 -6.04
C LEU A 112 11.36 3.90 -5.72
N LEU A 113 11.27 3.56 -4.44
CA LEU A 113 10.66 2.35 -3.92
C LEU A 113 9.41 2.70 -3.12
N ALA A 114 8.26 2.11 -3.46
CA ALA A 114 7.04 2.21 -2.67
C ALA A 114 6.78 0.89 -1.92
N ILE A 115 6.44 0.97 -0.64
CA ILE A 115 6.02 -0.18 0.19
C ILE A 115 4.78 0.22 0.97
N SER A 116 3.61 -0.35 0.61
CA SER A 116 2.31 -0.03 1.20
C SER A 116 1.61 -1.26 1.77
N GLY A 117 0.81 -1.07 2.80
CA GLY A 117 -0.11 -2.08 3.34
C GLY A 117 -1.35 -2.32 2.49
N SER A 118 -1.60 -1.51 1.46
CA SER A 118 -2.73 -1.68 0.56
C SER A 118 -2.52 -2.79 -0.48
N PRO A 119 -3.60 -3.28 -1.15
CA PRO A 119 -3.50 -4.31 -2.17
C PRO A 119 -2.57 -3.89 -3.32
N ILE A 120 -1.64 -4.78 -3.70
CA ILE A 120 -0.64 -4.50 -4.73
C ILE A 120 -1.25 -4.01 -6.04
N PHE A 121 -2.37 -4.58 -6.46
CA PHE A 121 -3.07 -4.17 -7.69
C PHE A 121 -3.61 -2.73 -7.67
N MET A 122 -3.80 -2.13 -6.47
CA MET A 122 -4.11 -0.71 -6.32
C MET A 122 -2.86 0.14 -6.23
N VAL A 123 -1.89 -0.31 -5.43
CA VAL A 123 -0.62 0.41 -5.22
C VAL A 123 0.12 0.61 -6.54
N GLU A 124 0.19 -0.40 -7.40
CA GLU A 124 0.78 -0.30 -8.74
C GLU A 124 0.10 0.77 -9.60
N LYS A 125 -1.25 0.77 -9.64
CA LYS A 125 -2.02 1.75 -10.39
C LYS A 125 -1.85 3.19 -9.87
N PHE A 126 -1.71 3.34 -8.56
CA PHE A 126 -1.48 4.65 -7.94
C PHE A 126 -0.06 5.13 -8.20
N ALA A 127 0.94 4.29 -7.93
CA ALA A 127 2.35 4.60 -7.99
C ALA A 127 2.86 4.97 -9.40
N ILE A 128 2.21 4.46 -10.45
CA ILE A 128 2.56 4.79 -11.85
C ILE A 128 2.47 6.29 -12.14
N ASN A 129 1.59 7.02 -11.42
CA ASN A 129 1.43 8.45 -11.59
C ASN A 129 2.64 9.26 -11.05
N PHE A 130 3.45 8.64 -10.20
CA PHE A 130 4.63 9.23 -9.56
C PHE A 130 5.94 8.71 -10.13
N GLY A 131 5.87 7.64 -10.95
CA GLY A 131 7.02 7.05 -11.62
C GLY A 131 7.96 6.30 -10.68
N PHE A 132 7.41 5.54 -9.73
CA PHE A 132 8.16 4.62 -8.90
C PHE A 132 8.82 3.52 -9.74
N ASP A 133 10.07 3.16 -9.39
CA ASP A 133 10.85 2.12 -10.04
C ASP A 133 10.48 0.71 -9.55
N ALA A 134 10.07 0.61 -8.29
CA ALA A 134 9.60 -0.63 -7.70
C ALA A 134 8.46 -0.36 -6.69
N VAL A 135 7.53 -1.32 -6.62
CA VAL A 135 6.31 -1.20 -5.82
C VAL A 135 6.04 -2.52 -5.11
N TYR A 136 5.68 -2.43 -3.84
CA TYR A 136 5.26 -3.57 -3.02
C TYR A 136 3.97 -3.24 -2.27
N GLY A 137 3.13 -4.26 -2.13
CA GLY A 137 1.86 -4.17 -1.42
C GLY A 137 1.39 -5.54 -0.96
N ASN A 138 0.27 -5.61 -0.26
CA ASN A 138 -0.36 -6.87 0.10
C ASN A 138 -0.80 -7.63 -1.14
N ILE A 139 -0.44 -8.91 -1.23
CA ILE A 139 -0.86 -9.81 -2.31
C ILE A 139 -1.96 -10.71 -1.82
N PHE A 140 -3.20 -10.44 -2.24
CA PHE A 140 -4.34 -11.32 -2.02
C PHE A 140 -4.27 -12.51 -2.97
N GLU A 141 -4.47 -13.72 -2.43
CA GLU A 141 -4.37 -14.94 -3.23
C GLU A 141 -5.53 -15.05 -4.23
N VAL A 142 -5.18 -15.29 -5.50
CA VAL A 142 -6.14 -15.52 -6.59
C VAL A 142 -5.91 -16.90 -7.19
N LYS A 143 -6.97 -17.71 -7.26
CA LYS A 143 -6.98 -19.03 -7.93
C LYS A 143 -8.13 -19.10 -8.92
N ASN A 144 -7.85 -19.56 -10.13
CA ASN A 144 -8.87 -19.66 -11.20
C ASN A 144 -9.63 -18.34 -11.45
N GLY A 145 -8.91 -17.19 -11.38
CA GLY A 145 -9.49 -15.86 -11.59
C GLY A 145 -10.35 -15.32 -10.44
N LYS A 146 -10.39 -16.00 -9.29
CA LYS A 146 -11.17 -15.57 -8.11
C LYS A 146 -10.29 -15.45 -6.88
N PHE A 147 -10.59 -14.48 -6.03
CA PHE A 147 -9.98 -14.35 -4.71
C PHE A 147 -10.34 -15.57 -3.84
N THR A 148 -9.34 -16.09 -3.13
CA THR A 148 -9.54 -17.23 -2.22
C THR A 148 -9.97 -16.82 -0.82
N GLY A 149 -9.76 -15.54 -0.46
CA GLY A 149 -9.93 -15.02 0.89
C GLY A 149 -8.66 -15.14 1.76
N ASN A 150 -7.53 -15.50 1.15
CA ASN A 150 -6.23 -15.57 1.83
C ASN A 150 -5.29 -14.48 1.30
N ILE A 151 -4.29 -14.13 2.12
CA ILE A 151 -3.16 -13.31 1.71
C ILE A 151 -2.00 -14.23 1.35
N ALA A 152 -1.46 -14.06 0.14
CA ALA A 152 -0.27 -14.77 -0.32
C ALA A 152 1.02 -14.10 0.18
N ARG A 153 1.00 -12.77 0.36
CA ARG A 153 2.10 -11.98 0.91
C ARG A 153 1.55 -10.76 1.62
N GLU A 154 1.98 -10.60 2.86
CA GLU A 154 1.64 -9.44 3.68
C GLU A 154 2.77 -8.40 3.63
N ALA A 155 2.42 -7.14 3.44
CA ALA A 155 3.38 -6.04 3.37
C ALA A 155 3.32 -5.15 4.63
N VAL A 156 2.14 -5.02 5.24
CA VAL A 156 1.90 -4.05 6.33
C VAL A 156 2.79 -4.28 7.55
N TYR A 157 3.04 -5.55 7.94
CA TYR A 157 3.89 -5.90 9.10
C TYR A 157 5.26 -6.45 8.72
N SER A 158 5.70 -6.26 7.49
CA SER A 158 6.95 -6.85 6.98
C SER A 158 7.70 -5.92 6.03
N LYS A 159 7.58 -4.60 6.24
CA LYS A 159 8.26 -3.61 5.38
C LYS A 159 9.77 -3.77 5.42
N ASP A 160 10.35 -4.08 6.60
CA ASP A 160 11.77 -4.42 6.76
C ASP A 160 12.19 -5.64 5.93
N LYS A 161 11.41 -6.72 6.00
CA LYS A 161 11.67 -7.95 5.23
C LYS A 161 11.58 -7.70 3.73
N ILE A 162 10.58 -6.92 3.31
CA ILE A 162 10.42 -6.52 1.91
C ILE A 162 11.64 -5.72 1.43
N LEU A 163 12.08 -4.74 2.22
CA LEU A 163 13.27 -3.95 1.91
C LEU A 163 14.52 -4.83 1.82
N GLN A 164 14.72 -5.74 2.77
CA GLN A 164 15.84 -6.68 2.74
C GLN A 164 15.80 -7.60 1.51
N GLU A 165 14.63 -8.15 1.16
CA GLU A 165 14.46 -8.96 -0.05
C GLU A 165 14.72 -8.16 -1.32
N PHE A 166 14.23 -6.91 -1.39
CA PHE A 166 14.49 -5.99 -2.48
C PHE A 166 16.00 -5.76 -2.66
N LEU A 167 16.70 -5.36 -1.60
CA LEU A 167 18.14 -5.11 -1.62
C LEU A 167 18.93 -6.38 -2.03
N LYS A 168 18.57 -7.54 -1.46
CA LYS A 168 19.20 -8.82 -1.79
C LYS A 168 18.99 -9.23 -3.24
N SER A 169 17.79 -9.00 -3.78
CA SER A 169 17.46 -9.31 -5.18
C SER A 169 18.27 -8.44 -6.16
N HIS A 170 18.42 -7.16 -5.84
CA HIS A 170 19.18 -6.21 -6.66
C HIS A 170 20.69 -6.45 -6.56
N LYS A 171 21.19 -6.80 -5.37
CA LYS A 171 22.59 -7.21 -5.20
C LYS A 171 22.96 -8.43 -6.09
N LYS A 172 22.08 -9.39 -6.25
CA LYS A 172 22.27 -10.50 -7.18
C LYS A 172 22.40 -10.05 -8.64
N LYS A 173 21.73 -8.95 -9.00
CA LYS A 173 21.81 -8.29 -10.32
C LYS A 173 22.96 -7.30 -10.44
N LYS A 174 23.86 -7.24 -9.43
CA LYS A 174 24.98 -6.29 -9.31
C LYS A 174 24.55 -4.82 -9.23
N VAL A 175 23.34 -4.55 -8.74
CA VAL A 175 22.85 -3.20 -8.41
C VAL A 175 22.98 -3.03 -6.91
N PHE A 176 23.65 -1.95 -6.47
CA PHE A 176 23.90 -1.61 -5.08
C PHE A 176 23.27 -0.28 -4.75
N PHE A 177 22.72 -0.16 -3.54
CA PHE A 177 22.12 1.08 -3.06
C PHE A 177 22.98 1.69 -1.96
N ASP A 178 23.02 3.02 -1.92
CA ASP A 178 23.55 3.77 -0.80
C ASP A 178 22.45 3.93 0.24
N LEU A 179 22.66 3.37 1.43
CA LEU A 179 21.71 3.45 2.52
C LEU A 179 22.05 4.57 3.52
N GLU A 180 23.28 5.12 3.48
CA GLU A 180 23.69 6.23 4.34
C GLU A 180 23.01 7.55 3.88
N ASP A 181 22.82 7.72 2.55
CA ASP A 181 22.14 8.85 1.94
C ASP A 181 20.71 8.49 1.46
N ALA A 182 20.14 7.40 1.99
CA ALA A 182 18.79 7.02 1.63
C ALA A 182 17.74 7.95 2.27
N ILE A 183 16.64 8.14 1.56
CA ILE A 183 15.45 8.82 2.06
C ILE A 183 14.41 7.76 2.38
N ALA A 184 13.81 7.81 3.58
CA ALA A 184 12.66 6.98 3.93
C ALA A 184 11.56 7.86 4.52
N VAL A 185 10.30 7.63 4.12
CA VAL A 185 9.14 8.42 4.53
C VAL A 185 7.97 7.50 4.83
N GLY A 186 7.37 7.67 6.01
CA GLY A 186 6.20 6.95 6.49
C GLY A 186 5.49 7.75 7.58
N ASP A 187 4.29 7.35 7.97
CA ASP A 187 3.45 8.06 8.93
C ASP A 187 2.94 7.19 10.09
N THR A 188 3.24 5.89 10.06
CA THR A 188 2.79 4.94 11.08
C THR A 188 3.94 4.20 11.78
N GLU A 189 3.64 3.56 12.91
CA GLU A 189 4.60 2.68 13.60
C GLU A 189 5.09 1.51 12.71
N GLY A 190 4.25 1.05 11.77
CA GLY A 190 4.62 0.04 10.77
C GLY A 190 5.73 0.47 9.82
N ASP A 191 6.05 1.78 9.76
CA ASP A 191 7.11 2.34 8.91
C ASP A 191 8.46 2.45 9.63
N ILE A 192 8.48 2.42 10.97
CA ILE A 192 9.71 2.55 11.77
C ILE A 192 10.82 1.64 11.23
N PRO A 193 10.57 0.35 10.90
CA PRO A 193 11.63 -0.55 10.44
C PRO A 193 12.29 -0.18 9.11
N ILE A 194 11.72 0.73 8.34
CA ILE A 194 12.34 1.26 7.11
C ILE A 194 12.92 2.67 7.30
N LEU A 195 12.69 3.29 8.46
CA LEU A 195 13.21 4.61 8.81
C LEU A 195 14.54 4.52 9.58
N GLU A 196 14.86 3.36 10.16
CA GLU A 196 16.09 3.01 10.89
C GLU A 196 17.12 2.36 9.96
#